data_83f528ded43877ecfc17f158d3f27064
#
_entry.id   83f528ded43877ecfc17f158d3f27064
#
_cell.length_a   1.000
_cell.length_b   1.000
_cell.length_c   1.000
_cell.angle_alpha   90.00
_cell.angle_beta   90.00
_cell.angle_gamma   90.00
#
_symmetry.space_group_name_H-M   'P 1'
#
loop_
_entity.id
_entity.type
_entity.pdbx_description
1 polymer ?
#
loop_
_entity_poly.entity_id
_entity_poly.type
_entity_poly.pdbx_seq_one_letter_code
_entity_poly.pdbx_strand_id
1 'polypeptide(L)'
;ASYEALGGFVRNWPGKRIGVIGGPGDRRDEDFVSLGELAADIFDEIIIKEDDDTRGRPRGNAAELIYQGVEQFLNQGKDFDSRVIYESILDETSAINMALDRAPFDSLVVILPESVSRAIGLIEARNPVKDLELSESNLKSSKSSEELKTSIVH
;
A
#
# COMPACT_ATOMS: atom_id res chain seq x y z
N ALA A 1 7.07 4.14 -14.28
CA ALA A 1 7.23 5.56 -13.96
C ALA A 1 6.54 5.95 -12.66
N SER A 2 5.31 5.50 -12.46
CA SER A 2 4.52 5.82 -11.26
C SER A 2 5.10 5.22 -9.97
N TYR A 3 5.65 4.03 -10.02
CA TYR A 3 6.25 3.38 -8.85
C TYR A 3 7.56 4.04 -8.40
N GLU A 4 8.35 4.57 -9.31
CA GLU A 4 9.59 5.28 -8.96
C GLU A 4 9.29 6.60 -8.25
N ALA A 5 8.31 7.36 -8.72
CA ALA A 5 7.87 8.60 -8.08
C ALA A 5 7.30 8.34 -6.68
N LEU A 6 6.48 7.30 -6.54
CA LEU A 6 5.94 6.87 -5.25
C LEU A 6 7.06 6.46 -4.30
N GLY A 7 8.03 5.69 -4.78
CA GLY A 7 9.18 5.26 -3.99
C GLY A 7 9.98 6.43 -3.43
N GLY A 8 10.23 7.46 -4.24
CA GLY A 8 10.92 8.67 -3.81
C GLY A 8 10.16 9.42 -2.71
N PHE A 9 8.84 9.56 -2.86
CA PHE A 9 7.99 10.19 -1.83
C PHE A 9 8.01 9.41 -0.53
N VAL A 10 7.82 8.10 -0.59
CA VAL A 10 7.75 7.23 0.61
C VAL A 10 9.09 7.23 1.35
N ARG A 11 10.21 7.11 0.63
CA ARG A 11 11.53 7.10 1.26
C ARG A 11 11.83 8.36 2.06
N ASN A 12 11.27 9.49 1.65
CA ASN A 12 11.49 10.78 2.32
C ASN A 12 10.56 11.01 3.51
N TRP A 13 9.57 10.16 3.74
CA TRP A 13 8.69 10.29 4.89
C TRP A 13 9.45 9.98 6.19
N PRO A 14 9.42 10.92 7.19
CA PRO A 14 10.25 10.78 8.40
C PRO A 14 9.68 9.81 9.44
N GLY A 15 8.38 9.50 9.38
CA GLY A 15 7.71 8.58 10.30
C GLY A 15 7.66 7.15 9.78
N LYS A 16 6.90 6.30 10.47
CA LYS A 16 6.67 4.91 10.04
C LYS A 16 5.93 4.87 8.70
N ARG A 17 6.36 3.97 7.84
CA ARG A 17 5.83 3.80 6.47
C ARG A 17 5.22 2.41 6.34
N ILE A 18 3.92 2.38 6.07
CA ILE A 18 3.15 1.14 5.94
C ILE A 18 2.59 1.07 4.53
N GLY A 19 2.78 -0.06 3.85
CA GLY A 19 2.23 -0.32 2.52
C GLY A 19 1.20 -1.43 2.54
N VAL A 20 0.02 -1.18 1.93
CA VAL A 20 -0.97 -2.20 1.60
C VAL A 20 -0.92 -2.40 0.09
N ILE A 21 -0.29 -3.48 -0.34
CA ILE A 21 0.10 -3.68 -1.73
C ILE A 21 -0.52 -4.91 -2.36
N GLY A 22 -0.78 -4.82 -3.64
CA GLY A 22 -1.33 -5.83 -4.50
C GLY A 22 -1.57 -5.26 -5.88
N GLY A 23 -2.08 -6.05 -6.78
CA GLY A 23 -2.37 -5.60 -8.14
C GLY A 23 -3.27 -6.56 -8.90
N PRO A 24 -3.71 -6.16 -10.10
CA PRO A 24 -4.56 -7.00 -10.96
C PRO A 24 -3.88 -8.32 -11.31
N GLY A 25 -4.61 -9.43 -11.22
CA GLY A 25 -4.07 -10.78 -11.41
C GLY A 25 -3.57 -11.09 -12.84
N ASP A 26 -3.92 -10.27 -13.81
CA ASP A 26 -3.46 -10.41 -15.20
C ASP A 26 -2.07 -9.82 -15.48
N ARG A 27 -1.40 -9.29 -14.47
CA ARG A 27 0.00 -8.86 -14.57
C ARG A 27 0.93 -10.07 -14.63
N ARG A 28 2.15 -9.86 -15.15
CA ARG A 28 3.17 -10.88 -15.23
C ARG A 28 3.70 -11.24 -13.83
N ASP A 29 4.18 -12.47 -13.69
CA ASP A 29 4.78 -12.95 -12.44
C ASP A 29 5.94 -12.05 -12.00
N GLU A 30 6.79 -11.61 -12.94
CA GLU A 30 7.92 -10.72 -12.66
C GLU A 30 7.48 -9.38 -12.10
N ASP A 31 6.32 -8.87 -12.50
CA ASP A 31 5.79 -7.61 -12.01
C ASP A 31 5.40 -7.70 -10.54
N PHE A 32 4.85 -8.82 -10.10
CA PHE A 32 4.54 -9.05 -8.69
C PHE A 32 5.81 -9.20 -7.84
N VAL A 33 6.80 -9.91 -8.33
CA VAL A 33 8.09 -10.04 -7.64
C VAL A 33 8.76 -8.67 -7.50
N SER A 34 8.78 -7.88 -8.57
CA SER A 34 9.34 -6.52 -8.56
C SER A 34 8.59 -5.60 -7.59
N LEU A 35 7.28 -5.72 -7.49
CA LEU A 35 6.48 -4.97 -6.52
C LEU A 35 6.88 -5.32 -5.09
N GLY A 36 7.10 -6.59 -4.80
CA GLY A 36 7.59 -7.05 -3.50
C GLY A 36 8.97 -6.49 -3.15
N GLU A 37 9.89 -6.51 -4.11
CA GLU A 37 11.23 -5.95 -3.94
C GLU A 37 11.17 -4.45 -3.65
N LEU A 38 10.38 -3.71 -4.41
CA LEU A 38 10.19 -2.28 -4.18
C LEU A 38 9.59 -2.00 -2.79
N ALA A 39 8.57 -2.74 -2.42
CA ALA A 39 7.92 -2.58 -1.12
C ALA A 39 8.91 -2.81 0.04
N ALA A 40 9.73 -3.84 -0.06
CA ALA A 40 10.76 -4.13 0.96
C ALA A 40 11.80 -3.00 1.08
N ASP A 41 12.08 -2.30 -0.02
CA ASP A 41 13.02 -1.19 -0.05
C ASP A 41 12.46 0.09 0.60
N ILE A 42 11.15 0.32 0.53
CA ILE A 42 10.57 1.62 0.90
C ILE A 42 9.67 1.60 2.15
N PHE A 43 9.13 0.46 2.56
CA PHE A 43 8.21 0.37 3.70
C PHE A 43 8.85 -0.27 4.93
N ASP A 44 8.41 0.14 6.09
CA ASP A 44 8.74 -0.50 7.37
C ASP A 44 7.82 -1.67 7.67
N GLU A 45 6.58 -1.61 7.20
CA GLU A 45 5.59 -2.68 7.32
C GLU A 45 4.84 -2.85 6.00
N ILE A 46 4.62 -4.10 5.61
CA ILE A 46 3.99 -4.46 4.34
C ILE A 46 2.84 -5.42 4.62
N ILE A 47 1.65 -5.08 4.14
CA ILE A 47 0.51 -5.99 4.11
C ILE A 47 0.20 -6.30 2.65
N ILE A 48 0.32 -7.55 2.28
CA ILE A 48 0.11 -8.03 0.92
C ILE A 48 -1.33 -8.50 0.80
N LYS A 49 -2.08 -7.90 -0.11
CA LYS A 49 -3.47 -8.26 -0.40
C LYS A 49 -3.63 -8.71 -1.85
N GLU A 50 -4.78 -9.25 -2.18
CA GLU A 50 -5.16 -9.55 -3.57
C GLU A 50 -6.46 -8.84 -3.93
N ASP A 51 -6.63 -8.57 -5.23
CA ASP A 51 -7.88 -8.07 -5.76
C ASP A 51 -8.95 -9.17 -5.65
N ASP A 52 -10.21 -8.79 -5.48
CA ASP A 52 -11.33 -9.74 -5.43
C ASP A 52 -11.44 -10.50 -6.75
N ASP A 53 -11.27 -9.78 -7.88
CA ASP A 53 -11.16 -10.39 -9.19
C ASP A 53 -9.70 -10.75 -9.48
N THR A 54 -9.39 -12.04 -9.38
CA THR A 54 -8.04 -12.55 -9.62
C THR A 54 -7.67 -12.65 -11.11
N ARG A 55 -8.59 -12.33 -12.00
CA ARG A 55 -8.41 -12.41 -13.46
C ARG A 55 -7.93 -13.78 -13.95
N GLY A 56 -8.48 -14.84 -13.34
CA GLY A 56 -8.14 -16.22 -13.66
C GLY A 56 -6.90 -16.77 -12.97
N ARG A 57 -6.17 -15.94 -12.23
CA ARG A 57 -5.04 -16.40 -11.42
C ARG A 57 -5.56 -17.11 -10.16
N PRO A 58 -4.96 -18.23 -9.75
CA PRO A 58 -5.37 -18.88 -8.50
C PRO A 58 -5.23 -17.95 -7.30
N ARG A 59 -6.22 -17.96 -6.40
CA ARG A 59 -6.18 -17.18 -5.17
C ARG A 59 -4.94 -17.53 -4.35
N GLY A 60 -4.23 -16.51 -3.90
CA GLY A 60 -2.98 -16.64 -3.15
C GLY A 60 -1.72 -16.58 -3.99
N ASN A 61 -1.81 -16.82 -5.31
CA ASN A 61 -0.63 -16.87 -6.17
C ASN A 61 0.04 -15.51 -6.35
N ALA A 62 -0.72 -14.45 -6.61
CA ALA A 62 -0.16 -13.11 -6.73
C ALA A 62 0.50 -12.66 -5.42
N ALA A 63 -0.16 -12.90 -4.29
CA ALA A 63 0.40 -12.59 -2.97
C ALA A 63 1.70 -13.34 -2.69
N GLU A 64 1.77 -14.61 -3.08
CA GLU A 64 2.99 -15.42 -2.93
C GLU A 64 4.16 -14.85 -3.73
N LEU A 65 3.92 -14.41 -4.96
CA LEU A 65 4.95 -13.79 -5.79
C LEU A 65 5.46 -12.48 -5.19
N ILE A 66 4.56 -11.65 -4.68
CA ILE A 66 4.94 -10.41 -3.98
C ILE A 66 5.78 -10.75 -2.74
N TYR A 67 5.33 -11.73 -1.96
CA TYR A 67 6.02 -12.21 -0.77
C TYR A 67 7.44 -12.68 -1.09
N GLN A 68 7.61 -13.45 -2.17
CA GLN A 68 8.91 -13.87 -2.66
C GLN A 68 9.82 -12.69 -2.99
N GLY A 69 9.28 -11.64 -3.63
CA GLY A 69 10.04 -10.43 -3.94
C GLY A 69 10.53 -9.73 -2.68
N VAL A 70 9.69 -9.64 -1.66
CA VAL A 70 10.07 -9.09 -0.35
C VAL A 70 11.23 -9.90 0.26
N GLU A 71 11.07 -11.21 0.32
CA GLU A 71 12.10 -12.10 0.88
C GLU A 71 13.43 -12.00 0.12
N GLN A 72 13.39 -12.01 -1.20
CA GLN A 72 14.58 -11.91 -2.03
C GLN A 72 15.33 -10.60 -1.77
N PHE A 73 14.61 -9.49 -1.66
CA PHE A 73 15.22 -8.19 -1.36
C PHE A 73 15.87 -8.18 0.02
N LEU A 74 15.18 -8.65 1.04
CA LEU A 74 15.68 -8.67 2.42
C LEU A 74 16.88 -9.61 2.59
N ASN A 75 16.92 -10.71 1.85
CA ASN A 75 18.04 -11.68 1.91
C ASN A 75 19.30 -11.20 1.18
N GLN A 76 19.21 -10.22 0.30
CA GLN A 76 20.36 -9.65 -0.42
C GLN A 76 21.10 -8.60 0.41
N GLY A 77 20.46 -8.03 1.42
CA GLY A 77 21.08 -7.06 2.33
C GLY A 77 22.05 -7.74 3.31
N LYS A 78 23.29 -7.25 3.39
CA LYS A 78 24.29 -7.77 4.35
C LYS A 78 23.99 -7.34 5.80
N ASP A 79 23.08 -6.39 6.00
CA ASP A 79 22.67 -5.92 7.31
C ASP A 79 21.34 -6.57 7.69
N PHE A 80 21.42 -7.56 8.56
CA PHE A 80 20.27 -8.24 9.16
C PHE A 80 19.39 -7.32 10.03
N ASP A 81 19.62 -6.02 10.03
CA ASP A 81 18.93 -5.07 10.90
C ASP A 81 17.72 -4.39 10.25
N SER A 82 17.35 -4.78 9.03
CA SER A 82 16.11 -4.31 8.42
C SER A 82 14.92 -5.01 9.07
N ARG A 83 14.31 -4.35 10.03
CA ARG A 83 13.12 -4.82 10.75
C ARG A 83 11.85 -4.61 9.94
N VAL A 84 11.87 -4.99 8.65
CA VAL A 84 10.66 -4.95 7.84
C VAL A 84 9.72 -6.06 8.30
N ILE A 85 8.52 -5.67 8.71
CA ILE A 85 7.45 -6.60 9.07
C ILE A 85 6.58 -6.77 7.84
N TYR A 86 6.29 -8.01 7.46
CA TYR A 86 5.46 -8.29 6.28
C TYR A 86 4.60 -9.53 6.48
N GLU A 87 3.39 -9.47 5.99
CA GLU A 87 2.41 -10.56 6.04
C GLU A 87 1.42 -10.46 4.89
N SER A 88 0.74 -11.56 4.60
CA SER A 88 -0.33 -11.60 3.61
C SER A 88 -1.69 -11.62 4.30
N ILE A 89 -2.53 -10.66 3.95
CA ILE A 89 -3.95 -10.61 4.30
C ILE A 89 -4.68 -10.42 2.97
N LEU A 90 -5.19 -11.49 2.38
CA LEU A 90 -5.66 -11.48 0.98
C LEU A 90 -6.86 -10.57 0.77
N ASP A 91 -7.77 -10.49 1.73
CA ASP A 91 -8.94 -9.61 1.65
C ASP A 91 -8.54 -8.14 1.80
N GLU A 92 -8.84 -7.33 0.77
CA GLU A 92 -8.43 -5.92 0.73
C GLU A 92 -9.00 -5.11 1.90
N THR A 93 -10.27 -5.29 2.23
CA THR A 93 -10.89 -4.57 3.35
C THR A 93 -10.19 -4.89 4.67
N SER A 94 -9.93 -6.16 4.93
CA SER A 94 -9.22 -6.60 6.12
C SER A 94 -7.79 -6.07 6.16
N ALA A 95 -7.10 -6.09 5.03
CA ALA A 95 -5.73 -5.58 4.91
C ALA A 95 -5.65 -4.07 5.20
N ILE A 96 -6.57 -3.29 4.62
CA ILE A 96 -6.63 -1.84 4.85
C ILE A 96 -6.94 -1.54 6.32
N ASN A 97 -7.95 -2.20 6.89
CA ASN A 97 -8.30 -2.00 8.29
C ASN A 97 -7.15 -2.34 9.22
N MET A 98 -6.44 -3.42 8.96
CA MET A 98 -5.27 -3.81 9.75
C MET A 98 -4.17 -2.76 9.70
N ALA A 99 -3.87 -2.23 8.52
CA ALA A 99 -2.87 -1.17 8.36
C ALA A 99 -3.27 0.08 9.15
N LEU A 100 -4.53 0.50 9.04
CA LEU A 100 -5.03 1.68 9.75
C LEU A 100 -5.06 1.48 11.27
N ASP A 101 -5.38 0.27 11.75
CA ASP A 101 -5.36 -0.06 13.17
C ASP A 101 -3.95 -0.01 13.76
N ARG A 102 -2.95 -0.46 13.00
CA ARG A 102 -1.56 -0.54 13.45
C ARG A 102 -0.78 0.75 13.27
N ALA A 103 -1.27 1.68 12.44
CA ALA A 103 -0.53 2.91 12.12
C ALA A 103 -0.40 3.81 13.35
N PRO A 104 0.84 4.07 13.83
CA PRO A 104 1.04 5.09 14.86
C PRO A 104 0.73 6.47 14.33
N PHE A 105 0.59 7.43 15.23
CA PHE A 105 0.49 8.85 14.87
C PHE A 105 1.69 9.25 13.97
N ASP A 106 1.46 10.11 13.00
CA ASP A 106 2.45 10.55 12.01
C ASP A 106 2.99 9.45 11.08
N SER A 107 2.33 8.30 11.00
CA SER A 107 2.64 7.30 9.98
C SER A 107 2.16 7.71 8.60
N LEU A 108 2.84 7.22 7.58
CA LEU A 108 2.37 7.22 6.21
C LEU A 108 1.83 5.83 5.87
N VAL A 109 0.57 5.76 5.47
CA VAL A 109 -0.04 4.52 4.97
C VAL A 109 -0.32 4.69 3.48
N VAL A 110 0.31 3.85 2.66
CA VAL A 110 0.10 3.81 1.21
C VAL A 110 -0.74 2.59 0.88
N ILE A 111 -1.83 2.81 0.18
CA ILE A 111 -2.74 1.75 -0.24
C ILE A 111 -2.78 1.70 -1.77
N LEU A 112 -2.58 0.51 -2.34
CA LEU A 112 -2.79 0.24 -3.76
C LEU A 112 -4.13 -0.51 -3.92
N PRO A 113 -5.26 0.20 -4.00
CA PRO A 113 -6.56 -0.44 -3.92
C PRO A 113 -7.02 -1.00 -5.28
N GLU A 114 -7.81 -2.06 -5.25
CA GLU A 114 -8.64 -2.46 -6.38
C GLU A 114 -9.80 -1.47 -6.56
N SER A 115 -10.47 -1.13 -5.46
CA SER A 115 -11.56 -0.16 -5.42
C SER A 115 -11.15 1.07 -4.62
N VAL A 116 -10.93 2.18 -5.33
CA VAL A 116 -10.60 3.46 -4.70
C VAL A 116 -11.71 3.95 -3.78
N SER A 117 -12.97 3.83 -4.22
CA SER A 117 -14.12 4.25 -3.41
C SER A 117 -14.26 3.44 -2.12
N ARG A 118 -13.98 2.14 -2.17
CA ARG A 118 -13.97 1.28 -0.97
C ARG A 118 -12.89 1.71 0.00
N ALA A 119 -11.67 1.95 -0.49
CA ALA A 119 -10.56 2.40 0.35
C ALA A 119 -10.87 3.75 1.02
N ILE A 120 -11.36 4.72 0.27
CA ILE A 120 -11.77 6.02 0.80
C ILE A 120 -12.86 5.87 1.87
N GLY A 121 -13.87 5.04 1.61
CA GLY A 121 -14.94 4.78 2.59
C GLY A 121 -14.43 4.22 3.92
N LEU A 122 -13.45 3.31 3.86
CA LEU A 122 -12.83 2.74 5.07
C LEU A 122 -12.04 3.77 5.85
N ILE A 123 -11.36 4.67 5.16
CA ILE A 123 -10.60 5.77 5.79
C ILE A 123 -11.55 6.77 6.42
N GLU A 124 -12.57 7.21 5.72
CA GLU A 124 -13.56 8.18 6.20
C GLU A 124 -14.34 7.67 7.40
N ALA A 125 -14.63 6.37 7.46
CA ALA A 125 -15.30 5.76 8.61
C ALA A 125 -14.51 5.90 9.92
N ARG A 126 -13.18 6.07 9.84
CA ARG A 126 -12.30 6.24 11.00
C ARG A 126 -12.10 7.70 11.38
N ASN A 127 -12.31 8.64 10.44
CA ASN A 127 -12.12 10.07 10.62
C ASN A 127 -13.46 10.78 10.35
N PRO A 128 -14.41 10.77 11.28
CA PRO A 128 -15.73 11.35 11.00
C PRO A 128 -15.70 12.87 10.90
N VAL A 129 -16.28 13.38 9.83
CA VAL A 129 -16.93 14.70 9.58
C VAL A 129 -16.11 15.99 9.74
N LYS A 130 -15.21 16.14 10.71
CA LYS A 130 -14.43 17.39 10.88
C LYS A 130 -13.39 17.59 9.78
N ASP A 131 -12.89 16.51 9.22
CA ASP A 131 -11.90 16.53 8.16
C ASP A 131 -12.52 16.68 6.78
N LEU A 132 -13.82 16.40 6.62
CA LEU A 132 -14.57 16.57 5.39
C LEU A 132 -14.75 18.04 5.01
N GLU A 133 -14.95 18.94 5.98
CA GLU A 133 -15.05 20.39 5.72
C GLU A 133 -13.72 20.98 5.22
N LEU A 134 -12.59 20.49 5.74
CA LEU A 134 -11.26 20.87 5.29
C LEU A 134 -10.93 20.29 3.91
N SER A 135 -11.43 19.10 3.58
CA SER A 135 -11.21 18.47 2.28
C SER A 135 -11.99 19.13 1.16
N GLU A 136 -13.21 19.63 1.40
CA GLU A 136 -13.99 20.36 0.40
C GLU A 136 -13.36 21.70 0.03
N SER A 137 -12.76 22.41 0.97
CA SER A 137 -12.05 23.66 0.69
C SER A 137 -10.75 23.41 -0.09
N ASN A 138 -10.11 22.27 0.09
CA ASN A 138 -8.90 21.88 -0.61
C ASN A 138 -9.16 21.25 -1.99
N LEU A 139 -10.29 20.57 -2.18
CA LEU A 139 -10.73 20.00 -3.46
C LEU A 139 -11.04 21.07 -4.53
N LYS A 140 -11.45 22.27 -4.11
CA LYS A 140 -11.68 23.39 -5.02
C LYS A 140 -10.39 24.00 -5.54
N SER A 141 -9.23 23.75 -4.93
CA SER A 141 -7.95 24.33 -5.32
C SER A 141 -7.00 23.40 -6.08
N SER A 142 -7.29 22.11 -6.21
CA SER A 142 -6.36 21.18 -6.86
C SER A 142 -7.05 20.02 -7.58
N LYS A 143 -7.51 20.30 -8.82
CA LYS A 143 -8.01 19.24 -9.72
C LYS A 143 -6.93 18.24 -10.19
N SER A 144 -5.65 18.50 -9.92
CA SER A 144 -4.53 17.70 -10.41
C SER A 144 -3.95 16.70 -9.39
N SER A 145 -4.53 16.56 -8.22
CA SER A 145 -4.00 15.69 -7.15
C SER A 145 -4.94 14.56 -6.72
N GLU A 146 -5.99 14.29 -7.50
CA GLU A 146 -6.97 13.24 -7.16
C GLU A 146 -6.33 11.85 -7.06
N GLU A 147 -5.40 11.53 -7.95
CA GLU A 147 -4.73 10.22 -7.96
C GLU A 147 -3.79 10.02 -6.76
N LEU A 148 -3.17 11.08 -6.25
CA LEU A 148 -2.29 11.00 -5.09
C LEU A 148 -3.05 10.93 -3.77
N LYS A 149 -4.22 11.54 -3.67
CA LYS A 149 -5.03 11.54 -2.44
C LYS A 149 -5.70 10.21 -2.15
N THR A 150 -5.89 9.38 -3.14
CA THR A 150 -6.55 8.07 -3.02
C THR A 150 -5.60 6.96 -2.58
N SER A 151 -4.29 7.17 -2.65
CA SER A 151 -3.27 6.16 -2.39
C SER A 151 -2.50 6.39 -1.10
N ILE A 152 -2.59 7.56 -0.48
CA ILE A 152 -1.76 7.96 0.66
C ILE A 152 -2.64 8.44 1.81
N VAL A 153 -2.47 7.82 2.99
CA VAL A 153 -3.22 8.13 4.22
C VAL A 153 -2.25 8.22 5.38
N HIS A 154 -2.46 9.24 6.19
CA HIS A 154 -1.75 9.45 7.46
C HIS A 154 -2.45 8.76 8.61
#